data_08063a8a6ff131dd8727670284234f60
#
_entry.id   08063a8a6ff131dd8727670284234f60
#
_cell.length_a   1.000
_cell.length_b   1.000
_cell.length_c   1.000
_cell.angle_alpha   90.00
_cell.angle_beta   90.00
_cell.angle_gamma   90.00
#
_symmetry.space_group_name_H-M   'P 1'
#
loop_
_entity.id
_entity.type
_entity.pdbx_description
1 polymer ?
#
loop_
_entity_poly.entity_id
_entity_poly.type
_entity_poly.pdbx_seq_one_letter_code
_entity_poly.pdbx_strand_id
1 'polypeptide(L)'
;GVAQIRLYCESSNAHFASLQPQPHSAGVSPTVTLPKYTGTLVADTTFVGATDTVSGDGSSTDAISLATMISFLDTSSGTSSLTLATGVDGQIKKIIMEVAGNAATLTQSNGNLVESQVSTSIVFDAVGESATLIYSASLSKWLVFDVRGATVS
;
A
#
# COMPACT_ATOMS: atom_id res chain seq x y z
N GLY A 1 -19.01 -12.37 31.50
CA GLY A 1 -18.86 -11.39 30.42
C GLY A 1 -17.42 -10.99 30.28
N VAL A 2 -17.00 -10.57 29.07
CA VAL A 2 -15.64 -10.05 28.82
C VAL A 2 -15.58 -8.60 29.31
N ALA A 3 -14.49 -8.23 29.98
CA ALA A 3 -14.27 -6.84 30.34
C ALA A 3 -14.11 -5.98 29.06
N GLN A 4 -14.72 -4.81 29.04
CA GLN A 4 -14.64 -3.87 27.90
C GLN A 4 -14.56 -2.45 28.41
N ILE A 5 -13.78 -1.61 27.71
CA ILE A 5 -13.85 -0.16 27.78
C ILE A 5 -14.58 0.31 26.52
N ARG A 6 -15.70 0.99 26.67
CA ARG A 6 -16.48 1.56 25.56
C ARG A 6 -16.31 3.06 25.50
N LEU A 7 -15.97 3.54 24.31
CA LEU A 7 -15.84 4.96 24.00
C LEU A 7 -16.99 5.35 23.06
N TYR A 8 -17.88 6.19 23.52
CA TYR A 8 -19.00 6.68 22.73
C TYR A 8 -18.59 7.93 21.97
N CYS A 9 -19.00 8.03 20.71
CA CYS A 9 -18.69 9.19 19.88
C CYS A 9 -19.50 10.43 20.29
N GLU A 10 -20.70 10.22 20.85
CA GLU A 10 -21.60 11.28 21.32
C GLU A 10 -22.60 10.74 22.35
N SER A 11 -23.19 11.65 23.14
CA SER A 11 -24.06 11.28 24.28
C SER A 11 -25.43 10.75 23.87
N SER A 12 -25.89 11.02 22.65
CA SER A 12 -27.23 10.70 22.17
C SER A 12 -27.26 9.57 21.13
N ASN A 13 -26.10 9.00 20.77
CA ASN A 13 -26.00 8.00 19.72
C ASN A 13 -25.47 6.66 20.27
N ALA A 14 -25.99 5.56 19.73
CA ALA A 14 -25.61 4.21 20.15
C ALA A 14 -24.26 3.71 19.60
N HIS A 15 -23.55 4.54 18.82
CA HIS A 15 -22.28 4.14 18.23
C HIS A 15 -21.14 4.25 19.27
N PHE A 16 -20.32 3.20 19.34
CA PHE A 16 -19.15 3.18 20.22
C PHE A 16 -18.00 2.39 19.60
N ALA A 17 -16.78 2.73 19.98
CA ALA A 17 -15.62 1.88 19.82
C ALA A 17 -15.35 1.15 21.15
N SER A 18 -14.95 -0.11 21.11
CA SER A 18 -14.62 -0.87 22.30
C SER A 18 -13.19 -1.37 22.29
N LEU A 19 -12.53 -1.28 23.45
CA LEU A 19 -11.28 -1.99 23.74
C LEU A 19 -11.64 -3.20 24.60
N GLN A 20 -11.27 -4.38 24.16
CA GLN A 20 -11.51 -5.62 24.91
C GLN A 20 -10.28 -6.50 24.90
N PRO A 21 -10.03 -7.24 25.98
CA PRO A 21 -8.94 -8.21 26.02
C PRO A 21 -9.22 -9.35 25.04
N GLN A 22 -8.17 -10.05 24.65
CA GLN A 22 -8.31 -11.28 23.90
C GLN A 22 -9.06 -12.35 24.69
N PRO A 23 -9.67 -13.36 24.04
CA PRO A 23 -10.30 -14.49 24.71
C PRO A 23 -9.30 -15.19 25.64
N HIS A 24 -9.79 -15.65 26.79
CA HIS A 24 -8.95 -16.38 27.76
C HIS A 24 -8.21 -17.59 27.13
N SER A 25 -8.82 -18.22 26.16
CA SER A 25 -8.25 -19.33 25.38
C SER A 25 -6.98 -18.97 24.59
N ALA A 26 -6.70 -17.68 24.37
CA ALA A 26 -5.48 -17.24 23.70
C ALA A 26 -4.22 -17.43 24.56
N GLY A 27 -4.37 -17.59 25.90
CA GLY A 27 -3.26 -17.89 26.81
C GLY A 27 -2.17 -16.81 26.91
N VAL A 28 -2.45 -15.59 26.46
CA VAL A 28 -1.50 -14.47 26.40
C VAL A 28 -2.02 -13.26 27.16
N SER A 29 -1.10 -12.47 27.72
CA SER A 29 -1.41 -11.22 28.41
C SER A 29 -0.70 -10.06 27.73
N PRO A 30 -1.19 -9.60 26.55
CA PRO A 30 -0.56 -8.52 25.83
C PRO A 30 -0.69 -7.20 26.60
N THR A 31 0.36 -6.40 26.57
CA THR A 31 0.35 -5.01 27.07
C THR A 31 0.29 -4.07 25.89
N VAL A 32 -0.72 -3.19 25.87
CA VAL A 32 -0.80 -2.08 24.91
C VAL A 32 -0.33 -0.82 25.62
N THR A 33 0.82 -0.30 25.21
CA THR A 33 1.32 1.00 25.70
C THR A 33 0.82 2.09 24.78
N LEU A 34 0.05 3.02 25.33
CA LEU A 34 -0.41 4.20 24.56
C LEU A 34 0.78 5.14 24.31
N PRO A 35 0.83 5.79 23.13
CA PRO A 35 1.91 6.70 22.79
C PRO A 35 1.92 7.90 23.74
N LYS A 36 3.11 8.40 24.09
CA LYS A 36 3.29 9.59 24.91
C LYS A 36 2.79 10.85 24.23
N TYR A 37 2.74 10.85 22.91
CA TYR A 37 2.34 12.00 22.09
C TYR A 37 1.00 11.74 21.41
N THR A 38 0.34 12.80 20.95
CA THR A 38 -0.88 12.69 20.14
C THR A 38 -0.58 11.85 18.89
N GLY A 39 -1.39 10.83 18.68
CA GLY A 39 -1.23 9.93 17.55
C GLY A 39 -2.46 9.05 17.37
N THR A 40 -2.53 8.37 16.25
CA THR A 40 -3.58 7.39 15.95
C THR A 40 -3.07 5.99 16.27
N LEU A 41 -3.85 5.18 16.99
CA LEU A 41 -3.60 3.75 17.10
C LEU A 41 -3.88 3.10 15.75
N VAL A 42 -2.85 2.54 15.15
CA VAL A 42 -2.99 1.83 13.88
C VAL A 42 -3.42 0.40 14.18
N ALA A 43 -4.52 -0.04 13.57
CA ALA A 43 -4.94 -1.43 13.66
C ALA A 43 -3.94 -2.36 12.95
N ASP A 44 -3.79 -3.58 13.44
CA ASP A 44 -2.84 -4.59 12.95
C ASP A 44 -2.91 -4.81 11.43
N THR A 45 -4.11 -4.84 10.87
CA THR A 45 -4.34 -4.99 9.43
C THR A 45 -3.79 -3.85 8.57
N THR A 46 -3.44 -2.71 9.19
CA THR A 46 -2.87 -1.54 8.48
C THR A 46 -1.34 -1.52 8.57
N PHE A 47 -0.77 -2.17 9.58
CA PHE A 47 0.68 -2.17 9.82
C PHE A 47 1.40 -3.40 9.25
N VAL A 48 0.75 -4.55 9.23
CA VAL A 48 1.20 -5.71 8.44
C VAL A 48 0.77 -5.45 7.02
N GLY A 49 1.66 -4.91 6.21
CA GLY A 49 1.39 -4.39 4.89
C GLY A 49 0.34 -5.18 4.13
N ALA A 50 -0.90 -4.68 4.17
CA ALA A 50 -1.95 -5.25 3.35
C ALA A 50 -1.42 -5.31 1.91
N THR A 51 -1.56 -6.45 1.28
CA THR A 51 -1.12 -6.69 -0.09
C THR A 51 -2.32 -6.77 -1.00
N ASP A 52 -2.13 -6.43 -2.26
CA ASP A 52 -3.07 -6.69 -3.34
C ASP A 52 -2.33 -7.29 -4.53
N THR A 53 -3.07 -7.90 -5.42
CA THR A 53 -2.55 -8.39 -6.70
C THR A 53 -3.18 -7.59 -7.83
N VAL A 54 -2.33 -7.07 -8.70
CA VAL A 54 -2.72 -6.38 -9.93
C VAL A 54 -2.48 -7.34 -11.08
N SER A 55 -3.56 -7.76 -11.75
CA SER A 55 -3.49 -8.71 -12.85
C SER A 55 -3.57 -7.99 -14.19
N GLY A 56 -2.52 -8.15 -15.01
CA GLY A 56 -2.49 -7.65 -16.38
C GLY A 56 -3.33 -8.54 -17.29
N ASP A 57 -4.25 -7.93 -18.03
CA ASP A 57 -5.12 -8.61 -19.00
C ASP A 57 -4.90 -8.13 -20.46
N GLY A 58 -3.99 -7.18 -20.65
CA GLY A 58 -3.67 -6.60 -21.94
C GLY A 58 -4.69 -5.61 -22.50
N SER A 59 -5.78 -5.35 -21.79
CA SER A 59 -6.92 -4.61 -22.33
C SER A 59 -7.05 -3.17 -21.86
N SER A 60 -6.47 -2.80 -20.70
CA SER A 60 -6.72 -1.49 -20.11
C SER A 60 -5.64 -1.04 -19.14
N THR A 61 -5.92 0.04 -18.44
CA THR A 61 -5.10 0.56 -17.37
C THR A 61 -5.44 -0.13 -16.05
N ASP A 62 -4.43 -0.71 -15.40
CA ASP A 62 -4.56 -1.40 -14.14
C ASP A 62 -4.19 -0.48 -12.99
N ALA A 63 -5.15 -0.23 -12.09
CA ALA A 63 -4.94 0.66 -10.96
C ALA A 63 -4.23 -0.04 -9.80
N ILE A 64 -3.11 0.53 -9.36
CA ILE A 64 -2.42 0.12 -8.15
C ILE A 64 -3.18 0.67 -6.94
N SER A 65 -3.60 -0.22 -6.03
CA SER A 65 -4.31 0.18 -4.82
C SER A 65 -3.44 1.02 -3.89
N LEU A 66 -3.97 2.13 -3.40
CA LEU A 66 -3.34 2.93 -2.35
C LEU A 66 -3.75 2.51 -0.92
N ALA A 67 -4.71 1.60 -0.79
CA ALA A 67 -5.11 1.03 0.50
C ALA A 67 -4.12 -0.01 1.02
N THR A 68 -3.22 -0.50 0.17
CA THR A 68 -2.20 -1.49 0.49
C THR A 68 -0.80 -0.89 0.38
N MET A 69 0.13 -1.36 1.20
CA MET A 69 1.54 -0.93 1.11
C MET A 69 2.26 -1.63 -0.06
N ILE A 70 1.91 -2.87 -0.34
CA ILE A 70 2.57 -3.71 -1.34
C ILE A 70 1.56 -4.17 -2.37
N SER A 71 1.86 -3.99 -3.66
CA SER A 71 1.13 -4.61 -4.76
C SER A 71 2.01 -5.64 -5.46
N PHE A 72 1.48 -6.83 -5.62
CA PHE A 72 2.07 -7.86 -6.46
C PHE A 72 1.51 -7.76 -7.88
N LEU A 73 2.37 -7.90 -8.87
CA LEU A 73 1.99 -7.91 -10.28
C LEU A 73 1.93 -9.35 -10.78
N ASP A 74 0.84 -9.70 -11.43
CA ASP A 74 0.67 -10.95 -12.18
C ASP A 74 0.35 -10.62 -13.64
N THR A 75 1.29 -10.83 -14.52
CA THR A 75 1.15 -10.56 -15.96
C THR A 75 1.07 -11.83 -16.79
N SER A 76 0.67 -12.95 -16.16
CA SER A 76 0.54 -14.25 -16.85
C SER A 76 -0.49 -14.21 -18.00
N SER A 77 -1.55 -13.41 -17.85
CA SER A 77 -2.63 -13.32 -18.83
C SER A 77 -2.45 -12.22 -19.86
N GLY A 78 -1.60 -11.22 -19.61
CA GLY A 78 -1.38 -10.11 -20.55
C GLY A 78 -0.49 -9.01 -19.99
N THR A 79 -0.19 -8.04 -20.84
CA THR A 79 0.52 -6.82 -20.42
C THR A 79 -0.33 -6.00 -19.45
N SER A 80 0.33 -5.17 -18.65
CA SER A 80 -0.35 -4.24 -17.72
C SER A 80 0.15 -2.82 -17.94
N SER A 81 -0.77 -1.89 -18.15
CA SER A 81 -0.50 -0.45 -18.11
C SER A 81 -0.89 0.08 -16.74
N LEU A 82 0.09 0.21 -15.86
CA LEU A 82 -0.14 0.55 -14.46
C LEU A 82 -0.51 2.03 -14.29
N THR A 83 -1.45 2.28 -13.38
CA THR A 83 -1.78 3.63 -12.92
C THR A 83 -1.59 3.74 -11.42
N LEU A 84 -1.10 4.89 -10.95
CA LEU A 84 -0.90 5.18 -9.54
C LEU A 84 -1.48 6.56 -9.21
N ALA A 85 -2.53 6.58 -8.43
CA ALA A 85 -3.23 7.81 -8.05
C ALA A 85 -2.39 8.68 -7.10
N THR A 86 -2.88 9.89 -6.83
CA THR A 86 -2.31 10.81 -5.85
C THR A 86 -2.30 10.18 -4.46
N GLY A 87 -1.14 10.16 -3.82
CA GLY A 87 -0.96 9.61 -2.47
C GLY A 87 -1.17 10.63 -1.35
N VAL A 88 -0.88 10.20 -0.13
CA VAL A 88 -0.77 11.06 1.05
C VAL A 88 0.70 11.29 1.35
N ASP A 89 1.05 12.48 1.85
CA ASP A 89 2.45 12.85 2.15
C ASP A 89 3.16 11.80 3.01
N GLY A 90 4.32 11.36 2.53
CA GLY A 90 5.10 10.29 3.16
C GLY A 90 4.56 8.87 2.94
N GLN A 91 3.48 8.69 2.17
CA GLN A 91 2.96 7.36 1.86
C GLN A 91 3.99 6.55 1.07
N ILE A 92 4.23 5.32 1.52
CA ILE A 92 5.14 4.38 0.85
C ILE A 92 4.31 3.38 0.05
N LYS A 93 4.73 3.12 -1.19
CA LYS A 93 4.18 2.06 -2.05
C LYS A 93 5.30 1.22 -2.60
N LYS A 94 5.18 -0.10 -2.43
CA LYS A 94 6.09 -1.08 -3.04
C LYS A 94 5.33 -1.88 -4.09
N ILE A 95 5.94 -2.03 -5.25
CA ILE A 95 5.42 -2.79 -6.39
C ILE A 95 6.41 -3.91 -6.67
N ILE A 96 5.94 -5.15 -6.83
CA ILE A 96 6.79 -6.32 -7.01
C ILE A 96 6.18 -7.21 -8.10
N MET A 97 6.96 -7.61 -9.10
CA MET A 97 6.56 -8.62 -10.06
C MET A 97 6.61 -10.00 -9.41
N GLU A 98 5.45 -10.60 -9.19
CA GLU A 98 5.30 -11.94 -8.61
C GLU A 98 5.23 -13.03 -9.70
N VAL A 99 4.45 -12.77 -10.75
CA VAL A 99 4.29 -13.67 -11.88
C VAL A 99 4.53 -12.89 -13.18
N ALA A 100 5.60 -13.24 -13.90
CA ALA A 100 5.97 -12.59 -15.15
C ALA A 100 5.61 -13.49 -16.34
N GLY A 101 4.70 -13.04 -17.19
CA GLY A 101 4.39 -13.61 -18.50
C GLY A 101 4.51 -12.57 -19.61
N ASN A 102 4.25 -11.32 -19.23
CA ASN A 102 4.30 -10.13 -20.08
C ASN A 102 4.85 -8.95 -19.26
N ALA A 103 5.07 -7.80 -19.89
CA ALA A 103 5.53 -6.61 -19.19
C ALA A 103 4.39 -5.85 -18.48
N ALA A 104 4.69 -5.30 -17.31
CA ALA A 104 3.88 -4.29 -16.64
C ALA A 104 4.63 -2.95 -16.67
N THR A 105 3.98 -1.87 -17.06
CA THR A 105 4.61 -0.57 -17.26
C THR A 105 3.92 0.52 -16.45
N LEU A 106 4.67 1.19 -15.58
CA LEU A 106 4.24 2.39 -14.87
C LEU A 106 4.89 3.60 -15.53
N THR A 107 4.09 4.42 -16.22
CA THR A 107 4.59 5.62 -16.89
C THR A 107 4.60 6.83 -15.95
N GLN A 108 5.44 7.81 -16.26
CA GLN A 108 5.51 9.06 -15.51
C GLN A 108 4.15 9.78 -15.42
N SER A 109 3.41 9.86 -16.53
CA SER A 109 2.08 10.49 -16.57
C SER A 109 1.04 9.72 -15.75
N ASN A 110 1.04 8.40 -15.84
CA ASN A 110 0.09 7.54 -15.13
C ASN A 110 0.43 7.37 -13.65
N GLY A 111 1.72 7.45 -13.29
CA GLY A 111 2.20 7.28 -11.92
C GLY A 111 2.51 8.58 -11.20
N ASN A 112 2.38 9.73 -11.87
CA ASN A 112 2.82 11.00 -11.29
C ASN A 112 4.26 10.95 -10.74
N LEU A 113 5.18 10.26 -11.42
CA LEU A 113 6.57 10.10 -11.00
C LEU A 113 7.38 11.38 -11.18
N VAL A 114 8.47 11.51 -10.42
CA VAL A 114 9.41 12.63 -10.57
C VAL A 114 10.32 12.38 -11.77
N GLU A 115 10.30 13.32 -12.69
CA GLU A 115 11.03 13.26 -13.97
C GLU A 115 12.54 13.07 -13.81
N SER A 116 13.13 13.67 -12.77
CA SER A 116 14.57 13.57 -12.53
C SER A 116 15.08 12.17 -12.19
N GLN A 117 14.17 11.24 -11.84
CA GLN A 117 14.53 9.87 -11.45
C GLN A 117 14.06 8.83 -12.47
N VAL A 118 13.01 9.15 -13.22
CA VAL A 118 12.45 8.28 -14.25
C VAL A 118 12.17 9.14 -15.46
N SER A 119 12.81 8.84 -16.58
CA SER A 119 12.63 9.64 -17.81
C SER A 119 11.22 9.52 -18.36
N THR A 120 10.71 8.29 -18.49
CA THR A 120 9.38 8.02 -19.04
C THR A 120 8.63 6.92 -18.32
N SER A 121 9.30 5.85 -17.89
CA SER A 121 8.63 4.67 -17.32
C SER A 121 9.50 3.79 -16.44
N ILE A 122 8.83 2.97 -15.63
CA ILE A 122 9.39 1.79 -14.97
C ILE A 122 8.71 0.58 -15.59
N VAL A 123 9.50 -0.32 -16.16
CA VAL A 123 9.02 -1.56 -16.80
C VAL A 123 9.44 -2.75 -15.94
N PHE A 124 8.48 -3.57 -15.58
CA PHE A 124 8.66 -4.84 -14.86
C PHE A 124 8.36 -5.96 -15.83
N ASP A 125 9.32 -6.84 -16.10
CA ASP A 125 9.18 -7.95 -17.06
C ASP A 125 9.74 -9.29 -16.55
N ALA A 126 10.36 -9.29 -15.36
CA ALA A 126 10.86 -10.50 -14.72
C ALA A 126 10.43 -10.63 -13.26
N VAL A 127 10.26 -11.88 -12.80
CA VAL A 127 9.91 -12.19 -11.41
C VAL A 127 10.94 -11.63 -10.43
N GLY A 128 10.48 -11.00 -9.36
CA GLY A 128 11.31 -10.38 -8.32
C GLY A 128 11.73 -8.93 -8.60
N GLU A 129 11.46 -8.41 -9.78
CA GLU A 129 11.63 -6.99 -10.06
C GLU A 129 10.72 -6.16 -9.19
N SER A 130 11.23 -5.03 -8.71
CA SER A 130 10.47 -4.21 -7.78
C SER A 130 10.83 -2.72 -7.85
N ALA A 131 9.88 -1.88 -7.45
CA ALA A 131 10.09 -0.47 -7.18
C ALA A 131 9.49 -0.08 -5.84
N THR A 132 10.17 0.83 -5.14
CA THR A 132 9.67 1.47 -3.92
C THR A 132 9.51 2.95 -4.18
N LEU A 133 8.31 3.46 -3.91
CA LEU A 133 7.92 4.84 -4.17
C LEU A 133 7.50 5.51 -2.87
N ILE A 134 7.79 6.81 -2.73
CA ILE A 134 7.32 7.65 -1.61
C ILE A 134 6.61 8.85 -2.17
N TYR A 135 5.39 9.13 -1.71
CA TYR A 135 4.63 10.30 -2.15
C TYR A 135 5.09 11.56 -1.43
N SER A 136 5.30 12.62 -2.19
CA SER A 136 5.55 13.97 -1.69
C SER A 136 4.39 14.89 -2.04
N ALA A 137 3.66 15.37 -1.03
CA ALA A 137 2.57 16.30 -1.23
C ALA A 137 3.06 17.66 -1.74
N SER A 138 4.25 18.09 -1.32
CA SER A 138 4.85 19.37 -1.76
C SER A 138 5.14 19.39 -3.27
N LEU A 139 5.47 18.23 -3.85
CA LEU A 139 5.70 18.06 -5.28
C LEU A 139 4.46 17.54 -6.01
N SER A 140 3.45 17.06 -5.28
CA SER A 140 2.30 16.33 -5.82
C SER A 140 2.72 15.14 -6.70
N LYS A 141 3.78 14.43 -6.27
CA LYS A 141 4.45 13.39 -7.07
C LYS A 141 4.90 12.22 -6.20
N TRP A 142 5.01 11.05 -6.83
CA TRP A 142 5.71 9.90 -6.29
C TRP A 142 7.19 10.00 -6.61
N LEU A 143 8.02 9.97 -5.57
CA LEU A 143 9.47 9.88 -5.67
C LEU A 143 9.87 8.42 -5.79
N VAL A 144 10.68 8.09 -6.77
CA VAL A 144 11.27 6.76 -6.88
C VAL A 144 12.40 6.64 -5.87
N PHE A 145 12.21 5.83 -4.85
CA PHE A 145 13.20 5.64 -3.78
C PHE A 145 14.20 4.54 -4.13
N ASP A 146 13.71 3.42 -4.67
CA ASP A 146 14.53 2.28 -5.06
C ASP A 146 13.89 1.54 -6.22
N VAL A 147 14.71 1.07 -7.15
CA VAL A 147 14.30 0.17 -8.25
C VAL A 147 15.28 -0.98 -8.29
N ARG A 148 14.77 -2.20 -8.26
CA ARG A 148 15.57 -3.42 -8.34
C ARG A 148 15.13 -4.27 -9.52
N GLY A 149 16.04 -4.47 -10.46
CA GLY A 149 15.84 -5.32 -11.64
C GLY A 149 15.03 -4.64 -12.75
N ALA A 150 13.93 -3.97 -12.42
CA ALA A 150 13.06 -3.31 -13.40
C ALA A 150 13.82 -2.28 -14.26
N THR A 151 13.41 -2.15 -15.52
CA THR A 151 14.01 -1.21 -16.46
C THR A 151 13.42 0.19 -16.27
N VAL A 152 14.30 1.18 -16.08
CA VAL A 152 13.94 2.60 -15.99
C VAL A 152 14.37 3.29 -17.28
N SER A 153 13.45 3.97 -17.96
CA SER A 153 13.68 4.65 -19.24
C SER A 153 13.02 6.03 -19.30
#